data_2cf5addebf546b4e8cc6c4bbefb1f2bc
#
_entry.id   2cf5addebf546b4e8cc6c4bbefb1f2bc
#
_cell.length_a   1.000
_cell.length_b   1.000
_cell.length_c   1.000
_cell.angle_alpha   90.00
_cell.angle_beta   90.00
_cell.angle_gamma   90.00
#
_symmetry.space_group_name_H-M   'P 1'
#
loop_
_entity.id
_entity.type
_entity.pdbx_description
1 polymer ?
#
loop_
_entity_poly.entity_id
_entity_poly.type
_entity_poly.pdbx_seq_one_letter_code
_entity_poly.pdbx_strand_id
1 'polypeptide(L)'
;MVERAKRARGVAVVAVATDDERIAAAARAAGAEAILTGEAATGTDRVAVAARRLSPPPELVVNLQGDEPLIEPEAIETLLAAMESSGAEMGTLARPLEDGELERTQVVKVVTDLQGNALYFSRAPIPHRRAGGVSPRARAHVGIYAFTTACLHRFAALPATPLEQEESLEQLRALEHGIRIRVADTAYRGFGIDTPEDLARARAILGAE
;
A
#
# COMPACT_ATOMS: atom_id res chain seq x y z
N MET A 1 -5.69 -2.62 -13.16
CA MET A 1 -4.65 -2.00 -12.30
C MET A 1 -3.57 -1.28 -13.11
N VAL A 2 -2.78 -1.92 -13.99
CA VAL A 2 -1.71 -1.29 -14.80
C VAL A 2 -2.20 -0.03 -15.53
N GLU A 3 -3.31 -0.12 -16.24
CA GLU A 3 -3.95 0.98 -16.96
C GLU A 3 -4.28 2.18 -16.05
N ARG A 4 -4.76 1.89 -14.83
CA ARG A 4 -5.11 2.91 -13.83
C ARG A 4 -3.85 3.56 -13.25
N ALA A 5 -2.84 2.77 -12.91
CA ALA A 5 -1.56 3.29 -12.42
C ALA A 5 -0.87 4.21 -13.45
N LYS A 6 -0.94 3.89 -14.73
CA LYS A 6 -0.40 4.72 -15.82
C LYS A 6 -1.08 6.08 -15.96
N ARG A 7 -2.34 6.21 -15.52
CA ARG A 7 -3.09 7.47 -15.59
C ARG A 7 -2.76 8.42 -14.43
N ALA A 8 -2.14 7.93 -13.37
CA ALA A 8 -1.76 8.76 -12.22
C ALA A 8 -0.65 9.75 -12.60
N ARG A 9 -0.86 11.03 -12.31
CA ARG A 9 0.15 12.07 -12.52
C ARG A 9 1.35 11.85 -11.61
N GLY A 10 2.52 12.08 -12.11
CA GLY A 10 3.78 11.86 -11.38
C GLY A 10 4.32 10.43 -11.50
N VAL A 11 3.59 9.50 -12.10
CA VAL A 11 4.07 8.15 -12.39
C VAL A 11 4.81 8.15 -13.73
N ALA A 12 6.12 7.89 -13.69
CA ALA A 12 6.96 7.83 -14.89
C ALA A 12 6.99 6.42 -15.52
N VAL A 13 6.99 5.39 -14.68
CA VAL A 13 7.10 3.99 -15.11
C VAL A 13 6.14 3.14 -14.29
N VAL A 14 5.46 2.20 -14.94
CA VAL A 14 4.69 1.14 -14.28
C VAL A 14 5.36 -0.18 -14.60
N ALA A 15 5.87 -0.86 -13.57
CA ALA A 15 6.49 -2.16 -13.65
C ALA A 15 5.69 -3.20 -12.86
N VAL A 16 5.60 -4.42 -13.38
CA VAL A 16 5.01 -5.56 -12.68
C VAL A 16 6.14 -6.52 -12.28
N ALA A 17 6.34 -6.64 -10.98
CA ALA A 17 7.30 -7.55 -10.38
C ALA A 17 6.62 -8.91 -10.12
N THR A 18 7.14 -9.99 -10.69
CA THR A 18 6.53 -11.32 -10.58
C THR A 18 7.59 -12.42 -10.72
N ASP A 19 7.27 -13.62 -10.25
CA ASP A 19 8.00 -14.86 -10.52
C ASP A 19 7.29 -15.77 -11.54
N ASP A 20 6.11 -15.37 -12.01
CA ASP A 20 5.27 -16.13 -12.95
C ASP A 20 5.33 -15.51 -14.35
N GLU A 21 5.79 -16.27 -15.34
CA GLU A 21 5.89 -15.82 -16.73
C GLU A 21 4.52 -15.50 -17.36
N ARG A 22 3.44 -16.14 -16.89
CA ARG A 22 2.08 -15.82 -17.37
C ARG A 22 1.67 -14.40 -16.96
N ILE A 23 2.02 -14.01 -15.72
CA ILE A 23 1.77 -12.64 -15.22
C ILE A 23 2.69 -11.65 -15.96
N ALA A 24 3.95 -12.01 -16.18
CA ALA A 24 4.88 -11.19 -16.93
C ALA A 24 4.40 -10.95 -18.37
N ALA A 25 3.90 -11.98 -19.05
CA ALA A 25 3.33 -11.87 -20.39
C ALA A 25 2.09 -10.96 -20.42
N ALA A 26 1.17 -11.10 -19.44
CA ALA A 26 0.00 -10.24 -19.32
C ALA A 26 0.39 -8.78 -19.03
N ALA A 27 1.39 -8.55 -18.18
CA ALA A 27 1.91 -7.21 -17.90
C ALA A 27 2.47 -6.53 -19.16
N ARG A 28 3.28 -7.25 -19.95
CA ARG A 28 3.81 -6.75 -21.24
C ARG A 28 2.68 -6.45 -22.23
N ALA A 29 1.67 -7.31 -22.30
CA ALA A 29 0.49 -7.09 -23.14
C ALA A 29 -0.30 -5.83 -22.75
N ALA A 30 -0.34 -5.50 -21.44
CA ALA A 30 -0.90 -4.26 -20.91
C ALA A 30 0.07 -3.07 -21.04
N GLY A 31 1.24 -3.26 -21.67
CA GLY A 31 2.24 -2.22 -21.87
C GLY A 31 2.98 -1.81 -20.60
N ALA A 32 3.01 -2.64 -19.56
CA ALA A 32 3.87 -2.43 -18.40
C ALA A 32 5.25 -3.09 -18.60
N GLU A 33 6.25 -2.59 -17.91
CA GLU A 33 7.51 -3.29 -17.77
C GLU A 33 7.29 -4.53 -16.89
N ALA A 34 7.74 -5.71 -17.36
CA ALA A 34 7.63 -6.95 -16.59
C ALA A 34 9.00 -7.37 -16.09
N ILE A 35 9.17 -7.44 -14.78
CA ILE A 35 10.42 -7.77 -14.12
C ILE A 35 10.25 -9.11 -13.39
N LEU A 36 10.94 -10.14 -13.91
CA LEU A 36 10.99 -11.46 -13.26
C LEU A 36 11.94 -11.39 -12.07
N THR A 37 11.42 -11.50 -10.85
CA THR A 37 12.19 -11.29 -9.63
C THR A 37 12.73 -12.59 -9.01
N GLY A 38 12.19 -13.73 -9.39
CA GLY A 38 12.35 -14.98 -8.66
C GLY A 38 11.49 -15.02 -7.39
N GLU A 39 11.75 -15.98 -6.52
CA GLU A 39 11.08 -16.08 -5.22
C GLU A 39 11.40 -14.87 -4.33
N ALA A 40 10.41 -14.41 -3.60
CA ALA A 40 10.54 -13.33 -2.61
C ALA A 40 9.67 -13.66 -1.40
N ALA A 41 10.12 -13.33 -0.20
CA ALA A 41 9.41 -13.64 1.04
C ALA A 41 8.11 -12.82 1.17
N THR A 42 8.15 -11.56 0.71
CA THR A 42 6.99 -10.65 0.75
C THR A 42 6.84 -9.89 -0.58
N GLY A 43 5.67 -9.24 -0.75
CA GLY A 43 5.44 -8.35 -1.88
C GLY A 43 6.42 -7.17 -1.90
N THR A 44 6.77 -6.64 -0.73
CA THR A 44 7.72 -5.53 -0.60
C THR A 44 9.14 -5.94 -0.96
N ASP A 45 9.56 -7.15 -0.58
CA ASP A 45 10.86 -7.70 -1.00
C ASP A 45 10.93 -7.85 -2.51
N ARG A 46 9.84 -8.33 -3.13
CA ARG A 46 9.72 -8.45 -4.58
C ARG A 46 9.86 -7.09 -5.27
N VAL A 47 9.19 -6.07 -4.76
CA VAL A 47 9.28 -4.69 -5.28
C VAL A 47 10.68 -4.13 -5.11
N ALA A 48 11.37 -4.40 -4.00
CA ALA A 48 12.75 -3.98 -3.78
C ALA A 48 13.73 -4.62 -4.78
N VAL A 49 13.51 -5.90 -5.13
CA VAL A 49 14.28 -6.57 -6.19
C VAL A 49 14.02 -5.91 -7.56
N ALA A 50 12.77 -5.62 -7.87
CA ALA A 50 12.39 -5.00 -9.14
C ALA A 50 13.00 -3.58 -9.26
N ALA A 51 12.89 -2.76 -8.20
CA ALA A 51 13.41 -1.40 -8.19
C ALA A 51 14.91 -1.32 -8.49
N ARG A 52 15.71 -2.32 -8.07
CA ARG A 52 17.15 -2.42 -8.38
C ARG A 52 17.45 -2.69 -9.86
N ARG A 53 16.49 -3.21 -10.61
CA ARG A 53 16.64 -3.57 -12.03
C ARG A 53 16.17 -2.48 -12.99
N LEU A 54 15.45 -1.48 -12.46
CA LEU A 54 15.01 -0.32 -13.26
C LEU A 54 16.21 0.59 -13.57
N SER A 55 16.24 1.10 -14.79
CA SER A 55 17.27 2.05 -15.26
C SER A 55 16.61 3.20 -16.04
N PRO A 56 16.81 4.46 -15.62
CA PRO A 56 17.52 4.86 -14.40
C PRO A 56 16.82 4.37 -13.13
N PRO A 57 17.52 4.27 -11.99
CA PRO A 57 16.90 3.89 -10.74
C PRO A 57 15.86 4.96 -10.32
N PRO A 58 14.67 4.55 -9.86
CA PRO A 58 13.63 5.49 -9.43
C PRO A 58 14.05 6.18 -8.12
N GLU A 59 13.68 7.43 -7.94
CA GLU A 59 13.83 8.13 -6.66
C GLU A 59 12.78 7.68 -5.65
N LEU A 60 11.55 7.48 -6.13
CA LEU A 60 10.38 7.07 -5.35
C LEU A 60 9.73 5.84 -5.98
N VAL A 61 9.33 4.89 -5.15
CA VAL A 61 8.65 3.66 -5.57
C VAL A 61 7.29 3.58 -4.88
N VAL A 62 6.22 3.45 -5.65
CA VAL A 62 4.89 3.14 -5.13
C VAL A 62 4.66 1.64 -5.26
N ASN A 63 4.44 0.98 -4.13
CA ASN A 63 4.11 -0.44 -4.05
C ASN A 63 2.58 -0.61 -4.06
N LEU A 64 2.05 -1.11 -5.17
CA LEU A 64 0.66 -1.47 -5.34
C LEU A 64 0.52 -2.99 -5.24
N GLN A 65 -0.39 -3.45 -4.40
CA GLN A 65 -0.68 -4.88 -4.30
C GLN A 65 -1.44 -5.36 -5.55
N GLY A 66 -1.10 -6.55 -6.05
CA GLY A 66 -1.66 -7.10 -7.27
C GLY A 66 -3.15 -7.45 -7.20
N ASP A 67 -3.68 -7.54 -6.01
CA ASP A 67 -5.08 -7.82 -5.68
C ASP A 67 -5.97 -6.57 -5.57
N GLU A 68 -5.42 -5.37 -5.81
CA GLU A 68 -6.14 -4.08 -5.79
C GLU A 68 -6.45 -3.54 -7.23
N PRO A 69 -7.30 -4.22 -8.01
CA PRO A 69 -7.51 -3.87 -9.43
C PRO A 69 -8.23 -2.54 -9.65
N LEU A 70 -8.96 -2.07 -8.63
CA LEU A 70 -9.79 -0.87 -8.68
C LEU A 70 -9.05 0.39 -8.15
N ILE A 71 -7.74 0.30 -7.96
CA ILE A 71 -6.96 1.47 -7.52
C ILE A 71 -7.29 2.71 -8.37
N GLU A 72 -7.60 3.81 -7.71
CA GLU A 72 -7.87 5.08 -8.36
C GLU A 72 -6.55 5.86 -8.57
N PRO A 73 -6.33 6.45 -9.75
CA PRO A 73 -5.14 7.27 -10.01
C PRO A 73 -4.94 8.36 -8.96
N GLU A 74 -6.02 8.98 -8.50
CA GLU A 74 -6.03 10.03 -7.49
C GLU A 74 -5.48 9.56 -6.14
N ALA A 75 -5.65 8.29 -5.78
CA ALA A 75 -5.06 7.73 -4.56
C ALA A 75 -3.53 7.69 -4.66
N ILE A 76 -3.00 7.29 -5.82
CA ILE A 76 -1.56 7.30 -6.08
C ILE A 76 -1.03 8.73 -6.04
N GLU A 77 -1.71 9.67 -6.71
CA GLU A 77 -1.32 11.09 -6.73
C GLU A 77 -1.31 11.70 -5.32
N THR A 78 -2.33 11.38 -4.50
CA THR A 78 -2.40 11.82 -3.11
C THR A 78 -1.21 11.34 -2.30
N LEU A 79 -0.82 10.08 -2.49
CA LEU A 79 0.33 9.50 -1.79
C LEU A 79 1.64 10.15 -2.23
N LEU A 80 1.84 10.35 -3.54
CA LEU A 80 3.03 11.03 -4.08
C LEU A 80 3.14 12.46 -3.56
N ALA A 81 2.06 13.24 -3.58
CA ALA A 81 2.03 14.61 -3.05
C ALA A 81 2.34 14.66 -1.54
N ALA A 82 1.86 13.68 -0.77
CA ALA A 82 2.15 13.59 0.66
C ALA A 82 3.63 13.28 0.93
N MET A 83 4.26 12.43 0.12
CA MET A 83 5.70 12.15 0.20
C MET A 83 6.52 13.40 -0.10
N GLU A 84 6.21 14.09 -1.19
CA GLU A 84 6.91 15.30 -1.62
C GLU A 84 6.79 16.43 -0.56
N SER A 85 5.57 16.71 -0.10
CA SER A 85 5.33 17.81 0.85
C SER A 85 5.90 17.58 2.25
N SER A 86 6.00 16.31 2.68
CA SER A 86 6.50 15.97 4.02
C SER A 86 8.00 15.66 4.07
N GLY A 87 8.62 15.34 2.93
CA GLY A 87 9.97 14.81 2.88
C GLY A 87 10.12 13.44 3.57
N ALA A 88 9.00 12.70 3.75
CA ALA A 88 9.02 11.39 4.40
C ALA A 88 9.69 10.36 3.50
N GLU A 89 10.37 9.38 4.12
CA GLU A 89 11.01 8.28 3.39
C GLU A 89 10.04 7.14 3.10
N MET A 90 8.96 7.03 3.86
CA MET A 90 7.88 6.05 3.71
C MET A 90 6.53 6.71 3.90
N GLY A 91 5.54 6.35 3.11
CA GLY A 91 4.18 6.84 3.21
C GLY A 91 3.15 5.77 2.91
N THR A 92 1.92 6.00 3.36
CA THR A 92 0.75 5.17 3.10
C THR A 92 -0.52 6.02 3.11
N LEU A 93 -1.65 5.39 2.82
CA LEU A 93 -2.95 6.04 2.79
C LEU A 93 -3.86 5.56 3.92
N ALA A 94 -4.80 6.41 4.28
CA ALA A 94 -5.90 6.06 5.17
C ALA A 94 -7.19 6.76 4.73
N ARG A 95 -8.32 6.18 5.09
CA ARG A 95 -9.66 6.73 4.83
C ARG A 95 -10.49 6.76 6.11
N PRO A 96 -11.58 7.53 6.13
CA PRO A 96 -12.55 7.41 7.20
C PRO A 96 -13.07 5.96 7.33
N LEU A 97 -13.34 5.54 8.57
CA LEU A 97 -14.02 4.26 8.81
C LEU A 97 -15.48 4.36 8.39
N GLU A 98 -16.00 3.29 7.82
CA GLU A 98 -17.43 3.09 7.60
C GLU A 98 -18.11 2.49 8.84
N ASP A 99 -19.42 2.50 8.86
CA ASP A 99 -20.21 1.94 9.98
C ASP A 99 -19.87 0.46 10.18
N GLY A 100 -19.55 0.09 11.42
CA GLY A 100 -19.20 -1.26 11.82
C GLY A 100 -17.78 -1.71 11.47
N GLU A 101 -16.98 -0.91 10.78
CA GLU A 101 -15.60 -1.28 10.42
C GLU A 101 -14.62 -1.26 11.61
N LEU A 102 -14.91 -0.47 12.63
CA LEU A 102 -14.01 -0.36 13.79
C LEU A 102 -13.72 -1.72 14.42
N GLU A 103 -14.75 -2.57 14.53
CA GLU A 103 -14.65 -3.90 15.17
C GLU A 103 -14.20 -5.01 14.21
N ARG A 104 -14.08 -4.73 12.92
CA ARG A 104 -13.65 -5.72 11.93
C ARG A 104 -12.14 -5.87 11.95
N THR A 105 -11.64 -7.06 12.26
CA THR A 105 -10.20 -7.37 12.28
C THR A 105 -9.55 -7.36 10.91
N GLN A 106 -10.33 -7.55 9.84
CA GLN A 106 -9.85 -7.46 8.45
C GLN A 106 -9.55 -6.01 8.05
N VAL A 107 -10.26 -5.04 8.63
CA VAL A 107 -9.99 -3.63 8.43
C VAL A 107 -8.91 -3.20 9.42
N VAL A 108 -7.72 -2.90 8.91
CA VAL A 108 -6.63 -2.38 9.75
C VAL A 108 -6.91 -0.92 10.10
N LYS A 109 -6.82 -0.59 11.37
CA LYS A 109 -6.94 0.79 11.85
C LYS A 109 -5.58 1.44 11.97
N VAL A 110 -5.52 2.74 11.74
CA VAL A 110 -4.32 3.56 11.94
C VAL A 110 -4.65 4.80 12.75
N VAL A 111 -3.75 5.13 13.67
CA VAL A 111 -3.75 6.39 14.42
C VAL A 111 -2.48 7.16 14.13
N THR A 112 -2.58 8.49 14.09
CA THR A 112 -1.47 9.36 13.71
C THR A 112 -1.16 10.40 14.77
N ASP A 113 0.07 10.90 14.75
CA ASP A 113 0.46 12.09 15.47
C ASP A 113 -0.16 13.37 14.86
N LEU A 114 0.14 14.53 15.44
CA LEU A 114 -0.36 15.83 14.97
C LEU A 114 0.24 16.24 13.63
N GLN A 115 1.36 15.66 13.25
CA GLN A 115 2.03 15.90 11.97
C GLN A 115 1.51 14.96 10.87
N GLY A 116 0.66 13.97 11.22
CA GLY A 116 0.11 12.99 10.29
C GLY A 116 1.03 11.80 10.03
N ASN A 117 1.99 11.54 10.92
CA ASN A 117 2.77 10.30 10.86
C ASN A 117 2.07 9.20 11.68
N ALA A 118 2.17 7.96 11.24
CA ALA A 118 1.59 6.84 11.95
C ALA A 118 2.22 6.68 13.35
N LEU A 119 1.36 6.54 14.34
CA LEU A 119 1.75 6.13 15.69
C LEU A 119 1.64 4.62 15.86
N TYR A 120 0.58 4.02 15.30
CA TYR A 120 0.38 2.57 15.32
C TYR A 120 -0.66 2.13 14.28
N PHE A 121 -0.51 0.87 13.83
CA PHE A 121 -1.49 0.14 13.03
C PHE A 121 -1.96 -1.06 13.82
N SER A 122 -3.27 -1.36 13.80
CA SER A 122 -3.79 -2.52 14.51
C SER A 122 -5.04 -3.09 13.85
N ARG A 123 -5.21 -4.39 13.98
CA ARG A 123 -6.49 -5.07 13.70
C ARG A 123 -7.50 -4.85 14.81
N ALA A 124 -7.04 -4.53 16.03
CA ALA A 124 -7.91 -4.14 17.15
C ALA A 124 -8.56 -2.76 16.95
N PRO A 125 -9.67 -2.47 17.66
CA PRO A 125 -10.29 -1.14 17.65
C PRO A 125 -9.39 -0.10 18.31
N ILE A 126 -8.72 0.73 17.54
CA ILE A 126 -7.90 1.86 18.01
C ILE A 126 -8.34 3.18 17.35
N PRO A 127 -8.23 4.33 18.08
CA PRO A 127 -7.93 4.47 19.51
C PRO A 127 -9.14 4.12 20.36
N HIS A 128 -8.92 3.68 21.60
CA HIS A 128 -10.02 3.48 22.55
C HIS A 128 -10.64 4.83 22.94
N ARG A 129 -11.94 4.97 22.75
CA ARG A 129 -12.68 6.17 23.14
C ARG A 129 -13.37 5.97 24.48
N ARG A 130 -12.84 6.55 25.54
CA ARG A 130 -13.39 6.43 26.91
C ARG A 130 -14.85 6.84 27.02
N ALA A 131 -15.31 7.83 26.22
CA ALA A 131 -16.70 8.28 26.19
C ALA A 131 -17.62 7.39 25.35
N GLY A 132 -17.13 6.27 24.81
CA GLY A 132 -17.85 5.41 23.88
C GLY A 132 -17.97 5.96 22.46
N GLY A 133 -18.46 5.12 21.55
CA GLY A 133 -18.59 5.43 20.13
C GLY A 133 -17.27 5.42 19.34
N VAL A 134 -17.34 5.67 18.05
CA VAL A 134 -16.17 5.70 17.16
C VAL A 134 -15.40 7.01 17.34
N SER A 135 -14.08 6.91 17.45
CA SER A 135 -13.22 8.09 17.49
C SER A 135 -13.15 8.73 16.08
N PRO A 136 -13.31 10.06 15.96
CA PRO A 136 -13.11 10.74 14.68
C PRO A 136 -11.63 10.70 14.19
N ARG A 137 -10.72 10.24 15.03
CA ARG A 137 -9.30 10.03 14.68
C ARG A 137 -9.00 8.59 14.25
N ALA A 138 -9.95 7.66 14.40
CA ALA A 138 -9.80 6.31 13.90
C ALA A 138 -9.99 6.32 12.37
N ARG A 139 -9.06 5.74 11.65
CA ARG A 139 -9.09 5.63 10.19
C ARG A 139 -8.79 4.22 9.74
N ALA A 140 -9.40 3.81 8.64
CA ALA A 140 -9.06 2.56 7.97
C ALA A 140 -7.78 2.78 7.15
N HIS A 141 -6.80 1.94 7.36
CA HIS A 141 -5.58 1.91 6.56
C HIS A 141 -5.89 1.38 5.15
N VAL A 142 -5.27 1.98 4.14
CA VAL A 142 -5.29 1.51 2.75
C VAL A 142 -3.88 1.05 2.39
N GLY A 143 -3.73 -0.24 2.09
CA GLY A 143 -2.47 -0.97 1.97
C GLY A 143 -1.60 -0.61 0.75
N ILE A 144 -1.54 0.66 0.39
CA ILE A 144 -0.70 1.20 -0.66
C ILE A 144 0.44 1.98 0.00
N TYR A 145 1.67 1.71 -0.44
CA TYR A 145 2.84 2.34 0.15
C TYR A 145 3.69 3.06 -0.88
N ALA A 146 4.28 4.18 -0.47
CA ALA A 146 5.37 4.82 -1.19
C ALA A 146 6.64 4.80 -0.35
N PHE A 147 7.77 4.62 -1.02
CA PHE A 147 9.09 4.61 -0.39
C PHE A 147 10.05 5.43 -1.23
N THR A 148 10.97 6.16 -0.59
CA THR A 148 12.21 6.47 -1.30
C THR A 148 12.94 5.17 -1.60
N THR A 149 13.64 5.09 -2.71
CA THR A 149 14.37 3.86 -3.08
C THR A 149 15.35 3.43 -2.00
N ALA A 150 16.01 4.38 -1.35
CA ALA A 150 16.91 4.10 -0.23
C ALA A 150 16.17 3.46 0.96
N CYS A 151 14.99 4.00 1.32
CA CYS A 151 14.16 3.46 2.39
C CYS A 151 13.64 2.06 2.05
N LEU A 152 13.17 1.84 0.81
CA LEU A 152 12.69 0.53 0.36
C LEU A 152 13.77 -0.54 0.52
N HIS A 153 14.99 -0.26 0.08
CA HIS A 153 16.10 -1.22 0.21
C HIS A 153 16.50 -1.46 1.67
N ARG A 154 16.48 -0.40 2.50
CA ARG A 154 16.73 -0.53 3.94
C ARG A 154 15.64 -1.37 4.59
N PHE A 155 14.38 -1.09 4.31
CA PHE A 155 13.23 -1.80 4.87
C PHE A 155 13.23 -3.30 4.50
N ALA A 156 13.46 -3.64 3.23
CA ALA A 156 13.55 -5.03 2.76
C ALA A 156 14.72 -5.82 3.39
N ALA A 157 15.74 -5.14 3.91
CA ALA A 157 16.85 -5.78 4.60
C ALA A 157 16.62 -5.96 6.12
N LEU A 158 15.54 -5.40 6.68
CA LEU A 158 15.24 -5.52 8.11
C LEU A 158 14.64 -6.89 8.43
N PRO A 159 15.01 -7.50 9.56
CA PRO A 159 14.37 -8.71 10.04
C PRO A 159 12.92 -8.44 10.45
N ALA A 160 12.08 -9.46 10.36
CA ALA A 160 10.72 -9.42 10.89
C ALA A 160 10.73 -9.12 12.39
N THR A 161 9.74 -8.35 12.84
CA THR A 161 9.69 -7.84 14.22
C THR A 161 8.51 -8.44 15.01
N PRO A 162 8.54 -8.37 16.36
CA PRO A 162 7.49 -8.97 17.20
C PRO A 162 6.08 -8.43 16.90
N LEU A 163 5.90 -7.11 16.78
CA LEU A 163 4.58 -6.53 16.53
C LEU A 163 4.09 -6.82 15.08
N GLU A 164 5.01 -6.85 14.12
CA GLU A 164 4.70 -7.29 12.76
C GLU A 164 4.13 -8.71 12.75
N GLN A 165 4.76 -9.63 13.51
CA GLN A 165 4.31 -11.02 13.58
C GLN A 165 3.00 -11.17 14.35
N GLU A 166 2.83 -10.45 15.45
CA GLU A 166 1.63 -10.49 16.30
C GLU A 166 0.39 -10.00 15.54
N GLU A 167 0.49 -8.84 14.91
CA GLU A 167 -0.61 -8.23 14.16
C GLU A 167 -0.72 -8.77 12.70
N SER A 168 0.30 -9.47 12.20
CA SER A 168 0.47 -9.82 10.79
C SER A 168 0.35 -8.58 9.90
N LEU A 169 1.13 -7.53 10.23
CA LEU A 169 1.16 -6.24 9.57
C LEU A 169 2.60 -5.81 9.30
N GLU A 170 3.05 -5.95 8.05
CA GLU A 170 4.44 -5.71 7.64
C GLU A 170 4.94 -4.29 7.97
N GLN A 171 4.07 -3.28 7.91
CA GLN A 171 4.43 -1.89 8.19
C GLN A 171 4.82 -1.62 9.65
N LEU A 172 4.47 -2.50 10.58
CA LEU A 172 4.92 -2.40 11.97
C LEU A 172 6.43 -2.61 12.09
N ARG A 173 7.04 -3.40 11.21
CA ARG A 173 8.51 -3.50 11.09
C ARG A 173 9.16 -2.13 10.93
N ALA A 174 8.57 -1.26 10.10
CA ALA A 174 9.08 0.09 9.91
C ALA A 174 9.03 0.89 11.21
N LEU A 175 7.88 0.87 11.91
CA LEU A 175 7.70 1.61 13.17
C LEU A 175 8.66 1.11 14.26
N GLU A 176 8.81 -0.22 14.42
CA GLU A 176 9.70 -0.81 15.42
C GLU A 176 11.18 -0.50 15.14
N HIS A 177 11.55 -0.23 13.89
CA HIS A 177 12.89 0.24 13.51
C HIS A 177 13.03 1.77 13.39
N GLY A 178 12.03 2.53 13.88
CA GLY A 178 12.08 3.98 13.92
C GLY A 178 11.91 4.68 12.57
N ILE A 179 11.45 3.97 11.53
CA ILE A 179 11.09 4.56 10.24
C ILE A 179 9.72 5.22 10.40
N ARG A 180 9.65 6.52 10.18
CA ARG A 180 8.40 7.26 10.19
C ARG A 180 7.60 6.99 8.92
N ILE A 181 6.30 6.74 9.09
CA ILE A 181 5.37 6.50 8.00
C ILE A 181 4.42 7.69 7.91
N ARG A 182 4.47 8.46 6.83
CA ARG A 182 3.49 9.50 6.54
C ARG A 182 2.16 8.85 6.16
N VAL A 183 1.06 9.29 6.77
CA VAL A 183 -0.30 8.83 6.44
C VAL A 183 -1.04 9.98 5.77
N ALA A 184 -1.47 9.79 4.53
CA ALA A 184 -2.30 10.75 3.82
C ALA A 184 -3.74 10.26 3.75
N ASP A 185 -4.69 11.20 3.83
CA ASP A 185 -6.11 10.88 3.73
C ASP A 185 -6.52 10.73 2.25
N THR A 186 -7.32 9.69 1.97
CA THR A 186 -7.88 9.42 0.65
C THR A 186 -9.37 9.13 0.73
N ALA A 187 -10.09 9.39 -0.36
CA ALA A 187 -11.46 8.93 -0.56
C ALA A 187 -11.52 7.49 -1.10
N TYR A 188 -10.40 6.96 -1.62
CA TYR A 188 -10.32 5.61 -2.14
C TYR A 188 -10.60 4.57 -1.06
N ARG A 189 -11.53 3.65 -1.34
CA ARG A 189 -12.04 2.71 -0.32
C ARG A 189 -11.26 1.41 -0.24
N GLY A 190 -10.39 1.14 -1.21
CA GLY A 190 -9.74 -0.16 -1.34
C GLY A 190 -10.72 -1.24 -1.81
N PHE A 191 -10.24 -2.18 -2.58
CA PHE A 191 -11.00 -3.34 -2.99
C PHE A 191 -10.04 -4.48 -3.30
N GLY A 192 -9.70 -5.26 -2.25
CA GLY A 192 -8.89 -6.46 -2.41
C GLY A 192 -9.68 -7.61 -3.05
N ILE A 193 -9.03 -8.41 -3.88
CA ILE A 193 -9.59 -9.67 -4.42
C ILE A 193 -8.98 -10.84 -3.65
N ASP A 194 -9.69 -11.33 -2.65
CA ASP A 194 -9.29 -12.50 -1.84
C ASP A 194 -10.12 -13.74 -2.19
N THR A 195 -11.32 -13.56 -2.76
CA THR A 195 -12.26 -14.63 -3.05
C THR A 195 -12.72 -14.64 -4.51
N PRO A 196 -13.26 -15.77 -5.03
CA PRO A 196 -13.89 -15.79 -6.35
C PRO A 196 -15.05 -14.79 -6.49
N GLU A 197 -15.78 -14.54 -5.40
CA GLU A 197 -16.87 -13.58 -5.33
C GLU A 197 -16.37 -12.14 -5.51
N ASP A 198 -15.22 -11.80 -4.88
CA ASP A 198 -14.57 -10.50 -5.06
C ASP A 198 -14.14 -10.29 -6.51
N LEU A 199 -13.57 -11.36 -7.13
CA LEU A 199 -13.20 -11.33 -8.53
C LEU A 199 -14.42 -11.08 -9.45
N ALA A 200 -15.54 -11.75 -9.17
CA ALA A 200 -16.77 -11.55 -9.94
C ALA A 200 -17.30 -10.11 -9.79
N ARG A 201 -17.26 -9.57 -8.58
CA ARG A 201 -17.65 -8.18 -8.27
C ARG A 201 -16.72 -7.18 -8.97
N ALA A 202 -15.40 -7.40 -8.90
CA ALA A 202 -14.43 -6.54 -9.60
C ALA A 202 -14.69 -6.52 -11.13
N ARG A 203 -14.96 -7.69 -11.72
CA ARG A 203 -15.30 -7.79 -13.15
C ARG A 203 -16.58 -7.05 -13.50
N ALA A 204 -17.60 -7.11 -12.65
CA ALA A 204 -18.85 -6.39 -12.87
C ALA A 204 -18.65 -4.88 -12.84
N ILE A 205 -17.82 -4.37 -11.93
CA ILE A 205 -17.48 -2.94 -11.83
C ILE A 205 -16.67 -2.50 -13.06
N LEU A 206 -15.62 -3.24 -13.42
CA LEU A 206 -14.75 -2.90 -14.56
C LEU A 206 -15.43 -3.08 -15.92
N GLY A 207 -16.42 -3.94 -16.01
CA GLY A 207 -17.22 -4.14 -17.24
C GLY A 207 -18.32 -3.11 -17.42
N ALA A 208 -18.60 -2.29 -16.41
CA ALA A 208 -19.57 -1.20 -16.43
C ALA A 208 -18.93 0.17 -16.73
N GLU A 209 -17.59 0.25 -16.75
CA GLU A 209 -16.80 1.43 -17.14
C GLU A 209 -16.47 1.37 -18.65
#